data_b0af641a39c6cdbc952c0c0c11ea5938
#
_entry.id   b0af641a39c6cdbc952c0c0c11ea5938
#
_cell.length_a   1.000
_cell.length_b   1.000
_cell.length_c   1.000
_cell.angle_alpha   90.00
_cell.angle_beta   90.00
_cell.angle_gamma   90.00
#
_symmetry.space_group_name_H-M   'P 1'
#
loop_
_entity.id
_entity.type
_entity.pdbx_description
1 polymer ?
#
loop_
_entity_poly.entity_id
_entity_poly.type
_entity_poly.pdbx_seq_one_letter_code
_entity_poly.pdbx_strand_id
1 'polypeptide(L)'
;MTEPQFSGNEGGNSYTPPPQPGYPPPGQFPPPGQYPPPMGQYPPAGQYPPPAGQYPPAYADPGAPFGRHPMTGEPLSEKSKVVAGLLQLLGLVGLVGIGRIYLGYTGLGIAQLVVGLITCGLGAVIWGIVDAVLILTDKVRDPEGRPLRDGT
;
A
#
# COMPACT_ATOMS: atom_id res chain seq x y z
N MET A 1 9.61 -66.01 22.55
CA MET A 1 10.13 -64.79 21.98
C MET A 1 9.33 -64.50 20.69
N THR A 2 8.32 -63.70 20.79
CA THR A 2 7.39 -63.40 19.71
C THR A 2 7.52 -61.87 19.44
N GLU A 3 8.05 -61.53 18.27
CA GLU A 3 8.12 -60.12 17.82
C GLU A 3 6.74 -59.59 17.50
N PRO A 4 6.41 -58.36 17.87
CA PRO A 4 5.19 -57.69 17.43
C PRO A 4 5.36 -57.15 16.00
N GLN A 5 4.51 -57.61 15.10
CA GLN A 5 4.37 -57.05 13.75
C GLN A 5 3.73 -55.65 13.83
N PHE A 6 4.48 -54.66 13.43
CA PHE A 6 3.97 -53.32 13.19
C PHE A 6 3.26 -53.28 11.81
N SER A 7 1.94 -53.24 11.82
CA SER A 7 1.16 -52.99 10.62
C SER A 7 1.21 -51.49 10.29
N GLY A 8 2.03 -51.12 9.32
CA GLY A 8 2.09 -49.77 8.79
C GLY A 8 0.81 -49.46 8.02
N ASN A 9 0.05 -48.50 8.52
CA ASN A 9 -1.06 -47.89 7.81
C ASN A 9 -0.47 -46.80 6.85
N GLU A 10 -0.19 -47.21 5.63
CA GLU A 10 0.19 -46.25 4.55
C GLU A 10 -1.03 -45.52 4.05
N GLY A 11 -1.45 -44.53 4.82
CA GLY A 11 -2.32 -43.45 4.35
C GLY A 11 -1.47 -42.44 3.57
N GLY A 12 -1.22 -42.73 2.30
CA GLY A 12 -0.53 -41.83 1.40
C GLY A 12 -1.35 -40.53 1.18
N ASN A 13 -1.15 -39.52 2.00
CA ASN A 13 -1.49 -38.16 1.65
C ASN A 13 -0.50 -37.72 0.56
N SER A 14 -0.87 -37.94 -0.69
CA SER A 14 -0.20 -37.31 -1.84
C SER A 14 -0.43 -35.81 -1.76
N TYR A 15 0.52 -35.11 -1.13
CA TYR A 15 0.59 -33.65 -1.16
C TYR A 15 0.86 -33.22 -2.60
N THR A 16 -0.15 -32.72 -3.28
CA THR A 16 -0.01 -32.05 -4.57
C THR A 16 0.29 -30.59 -4.26
N PRO A 17 1.51 -30.09 -4.50
CA PRO A 17 1.79 -28.68 -4.30
C PRO A 17 0.90 -27.83 -5.23
N PRO A 18 0.46 -26.65 -4.79
CA PRO A 18 -0.33 -25.75 -5.64
C PRO A 18 0.45 -25.42 -6.93
N PRO A 19 -0.23 -25.29 -8.08
CA PRO A 19 0.42 -25.00 -9.34
C PRO A 19 1.20 -23.67 -9.23
N GLN A 20 2.50 -23.73 -9.53
CA GLN A 20 3.33 -22.54 -9.59
C GLN A 20 2.86 -21.68 -10.77
N PRO A 21 2.72 -20.34 -10.60
CA PRO A 21 2.40 -19.45 -11.71
C PRO A 21 3.46 -19.57 -12.80
N GLY A 22 3.08 -20.01 -13.99
CA GLY A 22 3.95 -20.08 -15.16
C GLY A 22 4.19 -21.46 -15.75
N TYR A 23 3.74 -22.56 -15.16
CA TYR A 23 3.84 -23.89 -15.74
C TYR A 23 2.47 -24.42 -16.16
N PRO A 24 2.32 -24.89 -17.43
CA PRO A 24 1.11 -25.56 -17.86
C PRO A 24 0.96 -26.90 -17.12
N PRO A 25 -0.28 -27.38 -16.88
CA PRO A 25 -0.50 -28.66 -16.23
C PRO A 25 0.10 -29.83 -17.06
N PRO A 26 0.52 -30.94 -16.42
CA PRO A 26 1.07 -32.09 -17.12
C PRO A 26 0.08 -32.62 -18.17
N GLY A 27 0.48 -32.64 -19.44
CA GLY A 27 -0.30 -33.16 -20.56
C GLY A 27 -0.68 -32.15 -21.64
N GLN A 28 -0.45 -30.87 -21.46
CA GLN A 28 -0.64 -29.86 -22.51
C GLN A 28 0.70 -29.24 -22.89
N PHE A 29 1.34 -29.81 -23.92
CA PHE A 29 2.50 -29.19 -24.53
C PHE A 29 2.02 -28.11 -25.53
N PRO A 30 2.53 -26.87 -25.45
CA PRO A 30 2.27 -25.86 -26.46
C PRO A 30 2.87 -26.27 -27.80
N PRO A 31 2.27 -25.85 -28.93
CA PRO A 31 2.77 -26.18 -30.25
C PRO A 31 4.21 -25.66 -30.45
N PRO A 32 5.01 -26.32 -31.31
CA PRO A 32 6.40 -25.94 -31.58
C PRO A 32 6.48 -24.47 -32.04
N GLY A 33 7.23 -23.65 -31.31
CA GLY A 33 7.39 -22.22 -31.61
C GLY A 33 6.96 -21.23 -30.53
N GLN A 34 6.26 -21.69 -29.47
CA GLN A 34 5.82 -20.83 -28.34
C GLN A 34 6.49 -21.17 -27.02
N TYR A 35 7.76 -21.50 -27.04
CA TYR A 35 8.51 -21.62 -25.78
C TYR A 35 8.87 -20.22 -25.28
N PRO A 36 8.59 -19.89 -23.99
CA PRO A 36 9.20 -18.70 -23.41
C PRO A 36 10.72 -18.82 -23.48
N PRO A 37 11.45 -17.73 -23.67
CA PRO A 37 12.92 -17.77 -23.75
C PRO A 37 13.48 -18.40 -22.46
N PRO A 38 14.60 -19.17 -22.59
CA PRO A 38 15.22 -19.81 -21.43
C PRO A 38 15.51 -18.78 -20.34
N MET A 39 15.21 -19.13 -19.08
CA MET A 39 15.62 -18.34 -17.91
C MET A 39 17.15 -18.24 -17.90
N GLY A 40 17.69 -17.10 -18.35
CA GLY A 40 19.14 -16.88 -18.44
C GLY A 40 19.56 -15.62 -19.17
N GLN A 41 18.63 -14.95 -19.85
CA GLN A 41 18.93 -13.64 -20.42
C GLN A 41 18.53 -12.53 -19.45
N TYR A 42 19.40 -12.27 -18.46
CA TYR A 42 19.38 -10.97 -17.78
C TYR A 42 19.63 -9.90 -18.84
N PRO A 43 18.84 -8.82 -18.89
CA PRO A 43 19.14 -7.69 -19.76
C PRO A 43 20.56 -7.20 -19.45
N PRO A 44 21.34 -6.79 -20.46
CA PRO A 44 22.71 -6.30 -20.24
C PRO A 44 22.68 -5.16 -19.25
N ALA A 45 23.65 -5.17 -18.31
CA ALA A 45 23.86 -4.12 -17.33
C ALA A 45 24.02 -2.76 -18.04
N GLY A 46 22.99 -1.91 -18.01
CA GLY A 46 22.96 -0.62 -18.70
C GLY A 46 21.57 -0.12 -19.08
N GLN A 47 20.54 -0.96 -19.01
CA GLN A 47 19.18 -0.46 -19.14
C GLN A 47 18.68 0.01 -17.77
N TYR A 48 18.86 1.29 -17.51
CA TYR A 48 18.20 1.97 -16.40
C TYR A 48 16.69 1.79 -16.53
N PRO A 49 15.97 1.50 -15.43
CA PRO A 49 14.51 1.52 -15.47
C PRO A 49 14.04 2.89 -16.01
N PRO A 50 12.99 2.92 -16.83
CA PRO A 50 12.48 4.18 -17.36
C PRO A 50 12.14 5.12 -16.21
N PRO A 51 12.33 6.46 -16.38
CA PRO A 51 12.05 7.40 -15.33
C PRO A 51 10.62 7.24 -14.82
N ALA A 52 10.47 7.33 -13.49
CA ALA A 52 9.21 7.18 -12.79
C ALA A 52 8.14 8.11 -13.41
N GLY A 53 7.24 7.55 -14.23
CA GLY A 53 6.23 8.28 -14.99
C GLY A 53 5.72 7.55 -16.23
N GLN A 54 6.42 6.51 -16.71
CA GLN A 54 6.04 5.74 -17.88
C GLN A 54 5.83 4.26 -17.57
N TYR A 55 5.04 3.96 -16.53
CA TYR A 55 4.47 2.62 -16.44
C TYR A 55 3.24 2.57 -17.34
N PRO A 56 3.16 1.59 -18.27
CA PRO A 56 1.96 1.43 -19.08
C PRO A 56 0.76 1.20 -18.14
N PRO A 57 -0.41 1.78 -18.43
CA PRO A 57 -1.61 1.69 -17.59
C PRO A 57 -2.19 0.26 -17.45
N ALA A 58 -1.51 -0.74 -17.98
CA ALA A 58 -1.97 -2.12 -18.06
C ALA A 58 -1.84 -2.95 -16.77
N TYR A 59 -1.22 -2.41 -15.70
CA TYR A 59 -1.08 -3.13 -14.43
C TYR A 59 -1.60 -2.31 -13.25
N ALA A 60 -2.77 -1.69 -13.40
CA ALA A 60 -3.50 -1.19 -12.26
C ALA A 60 -3.95 -2.39 -11.42
N ASP A 61 -3.27 -2.60 -10.29
CA ASP A 61 -3.69 -3.60 -9.31
C ASP A 61 -5.08 -3.22 -8.78
N PRO A 62 -6.13 -4.03 -9.05
CA PRO A 62 -7.49 -3.72 -8.57
C PRO A 62 -7.57 -3.61 -7.04
N GLY A 63 -6.65 -4.28 -6.32
CA GLY A 63 -6.54 -4.21 -4.86
C GLY A 63 -5.74 -3.01 -4.35
N ALA A 64 -5.10 -2.24 -5.25
CA ALA A 64 -4.29 -1.07 -4.88
C ALA A 64 -4.31 -0.01 -6.01
N PRO A 65 -5.47 0.61 -6.29
CA PRO A 65 -5.63 1.53 -7.41
C PRO A 65 -4.75 2.78 -7.32
N PHE A 66 -4.29 3.12 -6.12
CA PHE A 66 -3.37 4.25 -5.87
C PHE A 66 -1.93 3.81 -5.61
N GLY A 67 -1.62 2.52 -5.88
CA GLY A 67 -0.32 1.91 -5.64
C GLY A 67 -0.17 1.30 -4.26
N ARG A 68 1.03 0.76 -3.98
CA ARG A 68 1.37 0.13 -2.70
C ARG A 68 2.49 0.88 -2.00
N HIS A 69 2.42 0.89 -0.68
CA HIS A 69 3.47 1.48 0.16
C HIS A 69 4.79 0.70 -0.04
N PRO A 70 5.93 1.39 -0.34
CA PRO A 70 7.16 0.71 -0.76
C PRO A 70 7.77 -0.20 0.32
N MET A 71 7.54 0.11 1.59
CA MET A 71 8.12 -0.65 2.72
C MET A 71 7.18 -1.75 3.22
N THR A 72 5.86 -1.50 3.27
CA THR A 72 4.89 -2.42 3.90
C THR A 72 4.07 -3.21 2.89
N GLY A 73 4.05 -2.81 1.61
CA GLY A 73 3.23 -3.43 0.57
C GLY A 73 1.72 -3.17 0.72
N GLU A 74 1.30 -2.41 1.74
CA GLU A 74 -0.11 -2.06 1.97
C GLU A 74 -0.65 -1.19 0.82
N PRO A 75 -1.93 -1.36 0.42
CA PRO A 75 -2.54 -0.48 -0.58
C PRO A 75 -2.61 0.95 -0.05
N LEU A 76 -2.20 1.90 -0.89
CA LEU A 76 -2.24 3.32 -0.55
C LEU A 76 -3.67 3.86 -0.57
N SER A 77 -3.92 4.87 0.28
CA SER A 77 -5.15 5.64 0.29
C SER A 77 -5.29 6.50 -0.98
N GLU A 78 -6.51 6.84 -1.36
CA GLU A 78 -6.78 7.89 -2.34
C GLU A 78 -6.32 9.28 -1.84
N LYS A 79 -6.19 9.45 -0.53
CA LYS A 79 -5.84 10.72 0.10
C LYS A 79 -4.34 10.96 0.05
N SER A 80 -3.96 12.16 -0.36
CA SER A 80 -2.56 12.60 -0.41
C SER A 80 -2.12 13.21 0.91
N LYS A 81 -0.98 12.76 1.44
CA LYS A 81 -0.39 13.36 2.64
C LYS A 81 0.07 14.79 2.41
N VAL A 82 0.54 15.12 1.20
CA VAL A 82 0.97 16.46 0.84
C VAL A 82 -0.22 17.43 0.87
N VAL A 83 -1.32 17.04 0.23
CA VAL A 83 -2.55 17.84 0.23
C VAL A 83 -3.10 18.01 1.64
N ALA A 84 -3.17 16.91 2.41
CA ALA A 84 -3.65 16.96 3.79
C ALA A 84 -2.77 17.85 4.68
N GLY A 85 -1.46 17.73 4.57
CA GLY A 85 -0.50 18.54 5.31
C GLY A 85 -0.61 20.05 4.96
N LEU A 86 -0.70 20.37 3.68
CA LEU A 86 -0.89 21.77 3.22
C LEU A 86 -2.22 22.34 3.75
N LEU A 87 -3.31 21.57 3.68
CA LEU A 87 -4.60 21.96 4.22
C LEU A 87 -4.56 22.16 5.75
N GLN A 88 -3.73 21.38 6.44
CA GLN A 88 -3.56 21.53 7.88
C GLN A 88 -2.76 22.79 8.25
N LEU A 89 -1.82 23.21 7.39
CA LEU A 89 -1.08 24.47 7.56
C LEU A 89 -1.95 25.73 7.43
N LEU A 90 -3.18 25.64 6.89
CA LEU A 90 -4.16 26.72 6.98
C LEU A 90 -4.51 27.07 8.43
N GLY A 91 -4.18 26.21 9.39
CA GLY A 91 -4.22 26.51 10.82
C GLY A 91 -3.39 27.73 11.23
N LEU A 92 -2.33 28.09 10.46
CA LEU A 92 -1.54 29.32 10.68
C LEU A 92 -2.35 30.60 10.51
N VAL A 93 -3.43 30.55 9.71
CA VAL A 93 -4.39 31.65 9.51
C VAL A 93 -5.71 31.41 10.28
N GLY A 94 -5.71 30.49 11.24
CA GLY A 94 -6.86 30.19 12.10
C GLY A 94 -7.80 29.09 11.57
N LEU A 95 -7.58 28.55 10.38
CA LEU A 95 -8.44 27.56 9.75
C LEU A 95 -7.85 26.13 9.93
N VAL A 96 -7.70 25.69 11.19
CA VAL A 96 -7.20 24.35 11.52
C VAL A 96 -8.28 23.27 11.29
N GLY A 97 -7.84 22.02 11.02
CA GLY A 97 -8.75 20.88 10.94
C GLY A 97 -9.23 20.53 9.54
N ILE A 98 -9.01 21.39 8.54
CA ILE A 98 -9.41 21.13 7.15
C ILE A 98 -8.64 19.91 6.60
N GLY A 99 -7.36 19.76 6.93
CA GLY A 99 -6.58 18.58 6.58
C GLY A 99 -7.16 17.28 7.14
N ARG A 100 -7.65 17.31 8.38
CA ARG A 100 -8.31 16.14 9.00
C ARG A 100 -9.67 15.83 8.37
N ILE A 101 -10.44 16.83 8.00
CA ILE A 101 -11.71 16.66 7.26
C ILE A 101 -11.41 16.03 5.90
N TYR A 102 -10.40 16.50 5.18
CA TYR A 102 -9.96 15.92 3.91
C TYR A 102 -9.57 14.45 4.03
N LEU A 103 -8.90 14.07 5.12
CA LEU A 103 -8.52 12.67 5.40
C LEU A 103 -9.73 11.78 5.77
N GLY A 104 -10.89 12.37 6.06
CA GLY A 104 -12.10 11.65 6.50
C GLY A 104 -12.35 11.70 8.02
N TYR A 105 -11.48 12.33 8.79
CA TYR A 105 -11.66 12.52 10.24
C TYR A 105 -12.47 13.78 10.54
N THR A 106 -13.69 13.86 10.02
CA THR A 106 -14.54 15.06 10.12
C THR A 106 -14.77 15.51 11.55
N GLY A 107 -15.07 14.58 12.47
CA GLY A 107 -15.28 14.93 13.89
C GLY A 107 -14.06 15.58 14.54
N LEU A 108 -12.86 15.03 14.28
CA LEU A 108 -11.61 15.58 14.79
C LEU A 108 -11.31 16.94 14.16
N GLY A 109 -11.55 17.10 12.86
CA GLY A 109 -11.36 18.37 12.16
C GLY A 109 -12.28 19.47 12.69
N ILE A 110 -13.55 19.16 12.95
CA ILE A 110 -14.49 20.10 13.58
C ILE A 110 -14.04 20.46 15.00
N ALA A 111 -13.60 19.48 15.80
CA ALA A 111 -13.09 19.75 17.14
C ALA A 111 -11.89 20.70 17.12
N GLN A 112 -10.98 20.52 16.15
CA GLN A 112 -9.84 21.42 15.94
C GLN A 112 -10.28 22.84 15.59
N LEU A 113 -11.28 23.01 14.72
CA LEU A 113 -11.85 24.33 14.38
C LEU A 113 -12.42 25.01 15.60
N VAL A 114 -13.20 24.28 16.43
CA VAL A 114 -13.80 24.81 17.66
C VAL A 114 -12.72 25.25 18.64
N VAL A 115 -11.71 24.43 18.87
CA VAL A 115 -10.56 24.77 19.76
C VAL A 115 -9.83 26.00 19.23
N GLY A 116 -9.58 26.06 17.92
CA GLY A 116 -8.97 27.22 17.28
C GLY A 116 -9.76 28.51 17.53
N LEU A 117 -11.08 28.44 17.41
CA LEU A 117 -11.97 29.59 17.64
C LEU A 117 -11.96 30.06 19.10
N ILE A 118 -12.10 29.11 20.06
CA ILE A 118 -12.13 29.40 21.50
C ILE A 118 -10.80 29.98 21.99
N THR A 119 -9.68 29.54 21.41
CA THR A 119 -8.33 30.00 21.79
C THR A 119 -7.85 31.20 20.99
N CYS A 120 -8.73 31.90 20.28
CA CYS A 120 -8.38 33.02 19.39
C CYS A 120 -7.24 32.68 18.41
N GLY A 121 -7.21 31.47 17.89
CA GLY A 121 -6.24 30.99 16.90
C GLY A 121 -4.97 30.37 17.48
N LEU A 122 -4.59 30.60 18.73
CA LEU A 122 -3.36 30.04 19.32
C LEU A 122 -3.36 28.52 19.31
N GLY A 123 -4.46 27.91 19.73
CA GLY A 123 -4.64 26.45 19.66
C GLY A 123 -4.61 25.93 18.23
N ALA A 124 -5.15 26.69 17.28
CA ALA A 124 -5.12 26.34 15.87
C ALA A 124 -3.71 26.28 15.29
N VAL A 125 -2.86 27.24 15.62
CA VAL A 125 -1.47 27.32 15.15
C VAL A 125 -0.68 26.11 15.69
N ILE A 126 -0.71 25.91 17.02
CA ILE A 126 0.06 24.83 17.65
C ILE A 126 -0.41 23.45 17.14
N TRP A 127 -1.71 23.20 17.19
CA TRP A 127 -2.28 21.92 16.77
C TRP A 127 -2.09 21.68 15.27
N GLY A 128 -2.28 22.73 14.46
CA GLY A 128 -2.10 22.66 13.01
C GLY A 128 -0.67 22.25 12.61
N ILE A 129 0.35 22.82 13.27
CA ILE A 129 1.77 22.49 13.01
C ILE A 129 2.05 21.03 13.42
N VAL A 130 1.67 20.63 14.64
CA VAL A 130 1.88 19.27 15.13
C VAL A 130 1.22 18.26 14.19
N ASP A 131 -0.01 18.52 13.80
CA ASP A 131 -0.78 17.63 12.96
C ASP A 131 -0.21 17.56 11.52
N ALA A 132 0.21 18.69 10.96
CA ALA A 132 0.88 18.73 9.66
C ALA A 132 2.16 17.88 9.68
N VAL A 133 2.98 17.97 10.73
CA VAL A 133 4.18 17.14 10.89
C VAL A 133 3.82 15.66 10.96
N LEU A 134 2.80 15.28 11.74
CA LEU A 134 2.37 13.89 11.85
C LEU A 134 1.86 13.32 10.52
N ILE A 135 1.13 14.12 9.74
CA ILE A 135 0.62 13.75 8.41
C ILE A 135 1.78 13.55 7.44
N LEU A 136 2.70 14.51 7.36
CA LEU A 136 3.82 14.48 6.42
C LEU A 136 4.89 13.43 6.77
N THR A 137 4.95 12.98 8.02
CA THR A 137 5.88 11.93 8.48
C THR A 137 5.26 10.52 8.50
N ASP A 138 4.17 10.28 7.79
CA ASP A 138 3.48 9.00 7.68
C ASP A 138 2.96 8.42 9.02
N LYS A 139 2.76 9.27 10.02
CA LYS A 139 2.20 8.87 11.32
C LYS A 139 0.67 8.81 11.31
N VAL A 140 0.04 9.32 10.26
CA VAL A 140 -1.42 9.36 10.12
C VAL A 140 -1.84 8.49 8.95
N ARG A 141 -2.88 7.69 9.17
CA ARG A 141 -3.54 6.86 8.16
C ARG A 141 -4.92 7.43 7.85
N ASP A 142 -5.60 6.91 6.85
CA ASP A 142 -7.02 7.20 6.61
C ASP A 142 -7.91 6.42 7.61
N PRO A 143 -9.23 6.67 7.66
CA PRO A 143 -10.15 5.95 8.55
C PRO A 143 -10.20 4.43 8.29
N GLU A 144 -9.84 3.99 7.10
CA GLU A 144 -9.73 2.57 6.71
C GLU A 144 -8.38 1.96 7.10
N GLY A 145 -7.51 2.71 7.76
CA GLY A 145 -6.20 2.27 8.22
C GLY A 145 -5.11 2.21 7.15
N ARG A 146 -5.37 2.73 5.94
CA ARG A 146 -4.41 2.71 4.84
C ARG A 146 -3.39 3.86 4.96
N PRO A 147 -2.11 3.63 4.62
CA PRO A 147 -1.13 4.70 4.52
C PRO A 147 -1.50 5.70 3.41
N LEU A 148 -1.22 6.98 3.64
CA LEU A 148 -1.51 8.04 2.67
C LEU A 148 -0.52 7.96 1.50
N ARG A 149 -0.96 8.36 0.30
CA ARG A 149 -0.06 8.41 -0.86
C ARG A 149 0.85 9.64 -0.81
N ASP A 150 2.05 9.52 -1.42
CA ASP A 150 3.06 10.57 -1.44
C ASP A 150 2.78 11.70 -2.44
N GLY A 151 2.06 11.42 -3.51
CA GLY A 151 1.77 12.37 -4.58
C GLY A 151 0.53 13.24 -4.34
N THR A 152 0.34 14.23 -5.17
CA THR A 152 -0.89 15.03 -5.30
C THR A 152 -1.86 14.41 -6.29
#